data_5d899bc051e4df7c63deaf16a0a741b1
#
_entry.id   5d899bc051e4df7c63deaf16a0a741b1
#
_cell.length_a   1.000
_cell.length_b   1.000
_cell.length_c   1.000
_cell.angle_alpha   90.00
_cell.angle_beta   90.00
_cell.angle_gamma   90.00
#
_symmetry.space_group_name_H-M   'P 1'
#
loop_
_entity.id
_entity.type
_entity.pdbx_description
1 polymer ?
#
loop_
_entity_poly.entity_id
_entity_poly.type
_entity_poly.pdbx_seq_one_letter_code
_entity_poly.pdbx_strand_id
1 'polypeptide(L)' 'MSDTNVENVCKALKEREQRGMLKYGVNTERDDLSTLEWLQHLQEELMDGCVYIEKLKGELNGK' A
#
# COMPACT_ATOMS: atom_id res chain seq x y z
N MET A 1 -1.24 9.14 -24.83
CA MET A 1 -2.13 9.69 -23.80
C MET A 1 -1.97 8.90 -22.51
N SER A 2 -1.78 9.59 -21.39
CA SER A 2 -1.57 8.92 -20.12
C SER A 2 -2.88 8.37 -19.56
N ASP A 3 -2.79 7.24 -18.89
CA ASP A 3 -3.92 6.67 -18.17
C ASP A 3 -4.12 7.46 -16.88
N THR A 4 -5.27 8.09 -16.72
CA THR A 4 -5.60 8.89 -15.54
C THR A 4 -5.53 8.07 -14.25
N ASN A 5 -5.93 6.80 -14.32
CA ASN A 5 -5.84 5.92 -13.15
C ASN A 5 -4.41 5.69 -12.73
N VAL A 6 -3.52 5.49 -13.69
CA VAL A 6 -2.10 5.33 -13.41
C VAL A 6 -1.52 6.61 -12.81
N GLU A 7 -1.88 7.76 -13.38
CA GLU A 7 -1.41 9.04 -12.86
C GLU A 7 -1.85 9.25 -11.41
N ASN A 8 -3.11 8.92 -11.11
CA ASN A 8 -3.63 9.06 -9.75
C ASN A 8 -2.89 8.14 -8.76
N VAL A 9 -2.57 6.92 -9.18
CA VAL A 9 -1.81 5.99 -8.33
C VAL A 9 -0.39 6.51 -8.11
N CYS A 10 0.25 7.03 -9.14
CA CYS A 10 1.60 7.61 -9.01
C CYS A 10 1.61 8.77 -8.02
N LYS A 11 0.61 9.65 -8.10
CA LYS A 11 0.48 10.76 -7.17
C LYS A 11 0.27 10.26 -5.74
N ALA A 12 -0.59 9.27 -5.57
CA ALA A 12 -0.86 8.68 -4.26
C ALA A 12 0.40 8.03 -3.67
N LEU A 13 1.20 7.36 -4.50
CA LEU A 13 2.45 6.76 -4.07
C LEU A 13 3.42 7.83 -3.55
N LYS A 14 3.53 8.95 -4.25
CA LYS A 14 4.39 10.07 -3.81
C LYS A 14 3.94 10.64 -2.48
N GLU A 15 2.64 10.80 -2.30
CA GLU A 15 2.09 11.30 -1.05
C GLU A 15 2.35 10.33 0.10
N ARG A 16 2.22 9.04 -0.15
CA ARG A 16 2.51 8.02 0.87
C ARG A 16 3.99 8.02 1.26
N GLU A 17 4.88 8.18 0.29
CA GLU A 17 6.31 8.26 0.55
C GLU A 17 6.62 9.44 1.47
N GLN A 18 6.06 10.61 1.18
CA GLN A 18 6.27 11.80 1.98
C GLN A 18 5.76 11.62 3.41
N ARG A 19 4.58 11.03 3.57
CA ARG A 19 4.03 10.76 4.90
C ARG A 19 4.90 9.78 5.68
N GLY A 20 5.43 8.77 5.01
CA GLY A 20 6.34 7.81 5.64
C GLY A 20 7.61 8.49 6.13
N MET A 21 8.21 9.36 5.30
CA MET A 21 9.40 10.10 5.68
C MET A 21 9.15 11.02 6.87
N LEU A 22 8.00 11.72 6.88
CA LEU A 22 7.65 12.60 7.98
C LEU A 22 7.40 11.83 9.27
N LYS A 23 6.78 10.67 9.18
CA LYS A 23 6.40 9.89 10.35
C LYS A 23 7.54 9.05 10.90
N TYR A 24 8.32 8.41 10.03
CA TYR A 24 9.35 7.44 10.43
C TYR A 24 10.77 7.91 10.17
N GLY A 25 10.95 8.95 9.35
CA GLY A 25 12.27 9.47 9.00
C GLY A 25 13.05 8.59 8.02
N VAL A 26 12.43 7.57 7.44
CA VAL A 26 13.09 6.63 6.52
C VAL A 26 12.13 6.24 5.39
N ASN A 27 12.70 5.74 4.30
CA ASN A 27 11.92 5.18 3.20
C ASN A 27 12.37 3.74 2.94
N THR A 28 11.92 3.15 1.84
CA THR A 28 12.23 1.75 1.56
C THR A 28 13.67 1.49 1.11
N GLU A 29 14.47 2.53 0.93
CA GLU A 29 15.90 2.37 0.63
C GLU A 29 16.70 2.02 1.89
N ARG A 30 16.07 2.09 3.05
CA ARG A 30 16.70 1.63 4.30
C ARG A 30 17.10 0.16 4.17
N ASP A 31 18.20 -0.20 4.82
CA ASP A 31 18.72 -1.57 4.76
C ASP A 31 18.87 -2.22 6.14
N ASP A 32 18.22 -1.65 7.15
CA ASP A 32 18.27 -2.17 8.52
C ASP A 32 17.23 -3.26 8.77
N LEU A 33 16.34 -3.53 7.82
CA LEU A 33 15.37 -4.60 7.91
C LEU A 33 15.84 -5.80 7.10
N SER A 34 15.67 -6.99 7.64
CA SER A 34 15.99 -8.23 6.94
C SER A 34 14.97 -8.51 5.85
N THR A 35 15.33 -9.41 4.93
CA THR A 35 14.40 -9.86 3.89
C THR A 35 13.13 -10.45 4.51
N LEU A 36 13.24 -11.19 5.59
CA LEU A 36 12.10 -11.77 6.27
C LEU A 36 11.18 -10.69 6.84
N GLU A 37 11.74 -9.63 7.41
CA GLU A 37 10.96 -8.52 7.92
C GLU A 37 10.20 -7.80 6.81
N TRP A 38 10.83 -7.58 5.66
CA TRP A 38 10.15 -6.99 4.50
C TRP A 38 9.01 -7.89 4.01
N LEU A 39 9.24 -9.20 3.98
CA LEU A 39 8.20 -10.16 3.59
C LEU A 39 7.01 -10.12 4.55
N GLN A 40 7.29 -10.00 5.84
CA GLN A 40 6.23 -9.91 6.85
C GLN A 40 5.40 -8.65 6.66
N HIS A 41 6.03 -7.52 6.40
CA HIS A 41 5.31 -6.28 6.14
C HIS A 41 4.43 -6.40 4.89
N LEU A 42 4.97 -6.99 3.82
CA LEU A 42 4.21 -7.20 2.60
C LEU A 42 3.00 -8.12 2.83
N GLN A 43 3.21 -9.18 3.57
CA GLN A 43 2.11 -10.12 3.87
C GLN A 43 0.97 -9.41 4.60
N GLU A 44 1.32 -8.59 5.58
CA GLU A 44 0.31 -7.83 6.34
C GLU A 44 -0.49 -6.89 5.44
N GLU A 45 0.19 -6.21 4.53
CA GLU A 45 -0.49 -5.32 3.57
C GLU A 45 -1.44 -6.09 2.67
N LEU A 46 -1.02 -7.26 2.19
CA LEU A 46 -1.85 -8.09 1.32
C LEU A 46 -3.06 -8.65 2.07
N MET A 47 -2.89 -9.00 3.33
CA MET A 47 -4.01 -9.47 4.16
C MET A 47 -5.04 -8.36 4.36
N ASP A 48 -4.59 -7.15 4.61
CA ASP A 48 -5.50 -6.01 4.74
C ASP A 48 -6.27 -5.78 3.44
N GLY A 49 -5.58 -5.90 2.30
CA GLY A 49 -6.22 -5.80 0.99
C GLY A 49 -7.30 -6.84 0.79
N CYS A 50 -7.05 -8.07 1.24
CA CYS A 50 -8.04 -9.14 1.14
C CYS A 50 -9.30 -8.83 1.94
N VAL A 51 -9.15 -8.27 3.13
CA VAL A 51 -10.31 -7.90 3.96
C VAL A 51 -11.15 -6.83 3.27
N TYR A 52 -10.49 -5.82 2.70
CA TYR A 52 -11.19 -4.78 1.96
C TYR A 52 -11.96 -5.35 0.75
N ILE A 53 -11.34 -6.29 0.05
CA ILE A 53 -11.99 -6.95 -1.09
C ILE A 53 -13.25 -7.67 -0.64
N GLU A 54 -13.18 -8.42 0.45
CA GLU A 54 -14.35 -9.14 0.96
C GLU A 54 -15.49 -8.19 1.34
N LYS A 55 -15.15 -7.08 1.97
CA LYS A 55 -16.15 -6.08 2.31
C LYS A 55 -16.86 -5.55 1.07
N LEU A 56 -16.08 -5.20 0.06
CA LEU A 56 -16.64 -4.65 -1.19
C LEU A 56 -17.46 -5.68 -1.96
N LYS A 57 -17.01 -6.92 -1.99
CA LYS A 57 -17.77 -8.00 -2.61
C LYS A 57 -19.11 -8.18 -1.91
N GLY A 58 -19.13 -8.09 -0.60
CA GLY A 58 -20.38 -8.19 0.15
C GLY A 58 -21.36 -7.09 -0.23
N GLU A 59 -20.85 -5.87 -0.42
CA GLU A 59 -21.70 -4.75 -0.84
C GLU A 59 -22.28 -4.99 -2.24
N LEU A 60 -21.48 -5.48 -3.15
CA LEU A 60 -21.93 -5.77 -4.51
C LEU A 60 -22.93 -6.94 -4.57
N ASN A 61 -22.87 -7.85 -3.62
CA ASN A 61 -23.76 -9.00 -3.57
C ASN A 61 -25.08 -8.71 -2.84
N GLY A 62 -25.40 -7.44 -2.64
CA GLY A 62 -26.71 -7.06 -2.12
C GLY A 62 -26.85 -7.17 -0.61
N LYS A 63 -25.79 -7.08 0.07
CA LYS A 63 -25.84 -7.12 1.53
C LYS A 63 -26.27 -5.81 2.13
#